data_435f7775ae5720f39c04fcda5328fd29
#
_entry.id   435f7775ae5720f39c04fcda5328fd29
#
_cell.length_a   1.000
_cell.length_b   1.000
_cell.length_c   1.000
_cell.angle_alpha   90.00
_cell.angle_beta   90.00
_cell.angle_gamma   90.00
#
_symmetry.space_group_name_H-M   'P 1'
#
loop_
_entity.id
_entity.type
_entity.pdbx_description
1 polymer ?
#
loop_
_entity_poly.entity_id
_entity_poly.type
_entity_poly.pdbx_seq_one_letter_code
_entity_poly.pdbx_strand_id
1 'polypeptide(L)'
;MDKKDLQKLLEQVACGGIKPEEAMLQIKTEPYKDMGFAKLDTHRGVRQGMSEVIYGAGKIKEQILKIAQAMLTEQEKTVLITRMSQEAADYVKQYLDLKYDEMSRTGRIGKIPTPDGAGKIVIATGGTSDMPVAEEAALTAEIYGNEVIRLYDVGVAGMHRLMDHVEEIMSARVIVAIAGMEGALASVIGGMADCPVIAVPTSVGYGANFGGLSALLSMLNSCASGISVVNIDNGFGAGYL
;
A
#
# COMPACT_ATOMS: atom_id res chain seq x y z
N MET A 1 -13.06 14.61 -0.59
CA MET A 1 -13.32 14.85 -2.04
C MET A 1 -12.27 14.10 -2.85
N ASP A 2 -12.64 13.29 -3.84
CA ASP A 2 -11.72 12.63 -4.77
C ASP A 2 -11.69 13.36 -6.14
N LYS A 3 -10.84 12.88 -7.08
CA LYS A 3 -10.75 13.50 -8.42
C LYS A 3 -12.07 13.44 -9.20
N LYS A 4 -12.86 12.36 -9.03
CA LYS A 4 -14.15 12.21 -9.71
C LYS A 4 -15.20 13.15 -9.12
N ASP A 5 -15.15 13.39 -7.81
CA ASP A 5 -16.04 14.34 -7.14
C ASP A 5 -15.70 15.78 -7.53
N LEU A 6 -14.40 16.12 -7.62
CA LEU A 6 -13.96 17.42 -8.11
C LEU A 6 -14.38 17.62 -9.57
N GLN A 7 -14.26 16.61 -10.42
CA GLN A 7 -14.71 16.71 -11.81
C GLN A 7 -16.22 16.96 -11.89
N LYS A 8 -17.04 16.23 -11.13
CA LYS A 8 -18.50 16.46 -11.07
C LYS A 8 -18.83 17.86 -10.59
N LEU A 9 -18.12 18.38 -9.58
CA LEU A 9 -18.30 19.74 -9.09
C LEU A 9 -18.02 20.77 -10.19
N LEU A 10 -16.93 20.59 -10.95
CA LEU A 10 -16.59 21.44 -12.08
C LEU A 10 -17.61 21.33 -13.22
N GLU A 11 -18.16 20.14 -13.49
CA GLU A 11 -19.23 19.94 -14.47
C GLU A 11 -20.52 20.66 -14.04
N GLN A 12 -20.85 20.62 -12.74
CA GLN A 12 -21.98 21.39 -12.20
C GLN A 12 -21.79 22.91 -12.33
N VAL A 13 -20.56 23.40 -12.16
CA VAL A 13 -20.25 24.81 -12.45
C VAL A 13 -20.41 25.13 -13.93
N ALA A 14 -19.89 24.25 -14.81
CA ALA A 14 -19.95 24.44 -16.26
C ALA A 14 -21.38 24.46 -16.81
N CYS A 15 -22.29 23.65 -16.23
CA CYS A 15 -23.72 23.65 -16.64
C CYS A 15 -24.57 24.69 -15.88
N GLY A 16 -23.99 25.53 -15.03
CA GLY A 16 -24.69 26.55 -14.26
C GLY A 16 -25.50 26.05 -13.05
N GLY A 17 -25.30 24.78 -12.65
CA GLY A 17 -25.97 24.17 -11.51
C GLY A 17 -25.46 24.67 -10.16
N ILE A 18 -24.19 25.11 -10.09
CA ILE A 18 -23.56 25.69 -8.91
C ILE A 18 -22.75 26.91 -9.35
N LYS A 19 -22.75 27.96 -8.52
CA LYS A 19 -21.93 29.16 -8.81
C LYS A 19 -20.45 28.87 -8.56
N PRO A 20 -19.54 29.48 -9.35
CA PRO A 20 -18.09 29.32 -9.16
C PRO A 20 -17.62 29.65 -7.74
N GLU A 21 -18.21 30.66 -7.10
CA GLU A 21 -17.88 31.06 -5.74
C GLU A 21 -18.25 29.99 -4.71
N GLU A 22 -19.39 29.33 -4.91
CA GLU A 22 -19.87 28.22 -4.06
C GLU A 22 -18.97 26.99 -4.22
N ALA A 23 -18.59 26.66 -5.46
CA ALA A 23 -17.66 25.57 -5.74
C ALA A 23 -16.28 25.84 -5.14
N MET A 24 -15.75 27.08 -5.28
CA MET A 24 -14.50 27.48 -4.63
C MET A 24 -14.58 27.38 -3.11
N LEU A 25 -15.72 27.73 -2.51
CA LEU A 25 -15.91 27.60 -1.09
C LEU A 25 -15.87 26.13 -0.65
N GLN A 26 -16.55 25.24 -1.37
CA GLN A 26 -16.49 23.79 -1.11
C GLN A 26 -15.08 23.21 -1.21
N ILE A 27 -14.28 23.66 -2.18
CA ILE A 27 -12.88 23.25 -2.33
C ILE A 27 -11.99 23.80 -1.21
N LYS A 28 -12.23 25.03 -0.75
CA LYS A 28 -11.36 25.72 0.21
C LYS A 28 -11.66 25.41 1.67
N THR A 29 -12.91 25.11 2.03
CA THR A 29 -13.36 25.17 3.42
C THR A 29 -12.95 24.01 4.26
N GLU A 30 -12.54 22.85 3.70
CA GLU A 30 -12.18 21.70 4.51
C GLU A 30 -11.04 20.86 3.92
N PRO A 31 -9.78 21.36 3.89
CA PRO A 31 -8.65 20.54 3.49
C PRO A 31 -8.38 19.41 4.49
N TYR A 32 -8.88 19.51 5.69
CA TYR A 32 -8.86 18.47 6.73
C TYR A 32 -10.01 18.66 7.71
N LYS A 33 -10.42 17.56 8.34
CA LYS A 33 -11.36 17.56 9.47
C LYS A 33 -10.61 17.48 10.78
N ASP A 34 -10.77 18.47 11.63
CA ASP A 34 -10.16 18.46 12.98
C ASP A 34 -11.03 17.64 13.94
N MET A 35 -10.44 16.60 14.50
CA MET A 35 -11.07 15.70 15.48
C MET A 35 -10.57 15.97 16.91
N GLY A 36 -9.79 17.03 17.12
CA GLY A 36 -9.13 17.38 18.38
C GLY A 36 -7.83 16.59 18.60
N PHE A 37 -7.88 15.27 18.51
CA PHE A 37 -6.70 14.39 18.67
C PHE A 37 -6.07 13.99 17.34
N ALA A 38 -6.72 14.21 16.22
CA ALA A 38 -6.23 13.90 14.86
C ALA A 38 -6.78 14.92 13.87
N LYS A 39 -6.07 15.13 12.76
CA LYS A 39 -6.53 15.90 11.62
C LYS A 39 -6.61 14.98 10.42
N LEU A 40 -7.83 14.69 9.97
CA LEU A 40 -8.10 13.82 8.84
C LEU A 40 -7.99 14.62 7.54
N ASP A 41 -7.08 14.22 6.66
CA ASP A 41 -6.86 14.87 5.34
C ASP A 41 -7.97 14.47 4.35
N THR A 42 -8.94 15.34 4.15
CA THR A 42 -10.07 15.10 3.22
C THR A 42 -9.73 15.43 1.76
N HIS A 43 -8.56 16.05 1.50
CA HIS A 43 -8.11 16.44 0.16
C HIS A 43 -7.03 15.53 -0.43
N ARG A 44 -6.61 14.50 0.27
CA ARG A 44 -5.56 13.60 -0.21
C ARG A 44 -5.94 12.93 -1.53
N GLY A 45 -7.19 12.50 -1.67
CA GLY A 45 -7.72 11.92 -2.90
C GLY A 45 -7.57 12.83 -4.13
N VAL A 46 -7.78 14.14 -3.97
CA VAL A 46 -7.60 15.13 -5.03
C VAL A 46 -6.12 15.36 -5.35
N ARG A 47 -5.27 15.52 -4.32
CA ARG A 47 -3.84 15.85 -4.50
C ARG A 47 -3.02 14.66 -4.98
N GLN A 48 -3.25 13.47 -4.39
CA GLN A 48 -2.44 12.27 -4.60
C GLN A 48 -3.16 11.16 -5.36
N GLY A 49 -4.47 11.33 -5.61
CA GLY A 49 -5.28 10.33 -6.31
C GLY A 49 -5.77 9.18 -5.45
N MET A 50 -5.42 9.16 -4.17
CA MET A 50 -5.72 8.07 -3.23
C MET A 50 -6.16 8.59 -1.89
N SER A 51 -7.10 7.88 -1.24
CA SER A 51 -7.61 8.20 0.08
C SER A 51 -6.53 8.12 1.16
N GLU A 52 -6.76 8.77 2.29
CA GLU A 52 -5.89 8.67 3.45
C GLU A 52 -5.89 7.23 4.01
N VAL A 53 -4.79 6.87 4.69
CA VAL A 53 -4.58 5.56 5.30
C VAL A 53 -4.31 5.73 6.80
N ILE A 54 -4.90 4.88 7.60
CA ILE A 54 -4.68 4.90 9.04
C ILE A 54 -3.42 4.08 9.36
N TYR A 55 -2.38 4.73 9.85
CA TYR A 55 -1.24 4.06 10.44
C TYR A 55 -1.58 3.64 11.87
N GLY A 56 -1.80 2.35 12.10
CA GLY A 56 -2.32 1.83 13.36
C GLY A 56 -1.30 1.72 14.49
N ALA A 57 0.02 1.60 14.15
CA ALA A 57 1.04 1.48 15.19
C ALA A 57 1.10 2.74 16.08
N GLY A 58 1.11 2.53 17.40
CA GLY A 58 1.14 3.62 18.38
C GLY A 58 -0.21 4.32 18.62
N LYS A 59 -1.28 3.97 17.90
CA LYS A 59 -2.62 4.47 18.18
C LYS A 59 -3.37 3.52 19.12
N ILE A 60 -4.17 4.07 20.01
CA ILE A 60 -5.12 3.29 20.82
C ILE A 60 -6.34 2.91 19.94
N LYS A 61 -6.99 1.82 20.30
CA LYS A 61 -8.10 1.24 19.53
C LYS A 61 -9.28 2.21 19.32
N GLU A 62 -9.55 3.06 20.28
CA GLU A 62 -10.61 4.09 20.22
C GLU A 62 -10.28 5.19 19.20
N GLN A 63 -8.99 5.56 19.07
CA GLN A 63 -8.55 6.50 18.04
C GLN A 63 -8.71 5.91 16.64
N ILE A 64 -8.30 4.65 16.44
CA ILE A 64 -8.44 3.95 15.16
C ILE A 64 -9.92 3.88 14.76
N LEU A 65 -10.80 3.48 15.68
CA LEU A 65 -12.25 3.43 15.43
C LEU A 65 -12.81 4.79 15.02
N LYS A 66 -12.52 5.84 15.80
CA LYS A 66 -13.05 7.19 15.52
C LYS A 66 -12.56 7.74 14.18
N ILE A 67 -11.28 7.53 13.83
CA ILE A 67 -10.73 7.97 12.54
C ILE A 67 -11.41 7.20 11.41
N ALA A 68 -11.54 5.87 11.52
CA ALA A 68 -12.20 5.05 10.51
C ALA A 68 -13.67 5.47 10.29
N GLN A 69 -14.41 5.73 11.38
CA GLN A 69 -15.78 6.24 11.30
C GLN A 69 -15.86 7.60 10.61
N ALA A 70 -14.91 8.51 10.91
CA ALA A 70 -14.86 9.82 10.27
C ALA A 70 -14.57 9.69 8.77
N MET A 71 -13.63 8.83 8.36
CA MET A 71 -13.34 8.56 6.94
C MET A 71 -14.57 8.05 6.20
N LEU A 72 -15.30 7.09 6.77
CA LEU A 72 -16.52 6.56 6.16
C LEU A 72 -17.63 7.62 6.04
N THR A 73 -17.70 8.56 6.97
CA THR A 73 -18.65 9.69 6.91
C THR A 73 -18.32 10.65 5.77
N GLU A 74 -17.03 10.83 5.44
CA GLU A 74 -16.54 11.62 4.31
C GLU A 74 -16.64 10.88 2.95
N GLN A 75 -17.46 9.82 2.88
CA GLN A 75 -17.77 9.03 1.68
C GLN A 75 -16.58 8.19 1.15
N GLU A 76 -15.58 7.93 1.97
CA GLU A 76 -14.55 6.97 1.60
C GLU A 76 -15.15 5.58 1.42
N LYS A 77 -14.92 4.99 0.23
CA LYS A 77 -15.48 3.68 -0.12
C LYS A 77 -14.74 2.53 0.56
N THR A 78 -13.46 2.74 0.80
CA THR A 78 -12.57 1.76 1.42
C THR A 78 -11.59 2.47 2.34
N VAL A 79 -11.49 1.99 3.58
CA VAL A 79 -10.54 2.48 4.57
C VAL A 79 -9.49 1.40 4.79
N LEU A 80 -8.22 1.76 4.61
CA LEU A 80 -7.07 0.92 4.88
C LEU A 80 -6.44 1.31 6.22
N ILE A 81 -6.11 0.32 7.04
CA ILE A 81 -5.44 0.49 8.33
C ILE A 81 -4.21 -0.42 8.31
N THR A 82 -3.02 0.16 8.33
CA THR A 82 -1.76 -0.60 8.34
C THR A 82 -1.23 -0.76 9.77
N ARG A 83 -0.44 -1.81 10.01
CA ARG A 83 0.22 -2.09 11.30
C ARG A 83 -0.75 -2.07 12.51
N MET A 84 -1.94 -2.58 12.29
CA MET A 84 -2.99 -2.68 13.31
C MET A 84 -2.71 -3.84 14.26
N SER A 85 -2.91 -3.66 15.57
CA SER A 85 -2.82 -4.77 16.52
C SER A 85 -4.09 -5.63 16.49
N GLN A 86 -3.98 -6.91 16.86
CA GLN A 86 -5.13 -7.81 17.01
C GLN A 86 -6.17 -7.25 17.99
N GLU A 87 -5.73 -6.70 19.13
CA GLU A 87 -6.63 -6.07 20.10
C GLU A 87 -7.45 -4.93 19.49
N ALA A 88 -6.78 -4.07 18.68
CA ALA A 88 -7.48 -2.98 18.01
C ALA A 88 -8.44 -3.51 16.93
N ALA A 89 -8.05 -4.58 16.22
CA ALA A 89 -8.91 -5.21 15.23
C ALA A 89 -10.17 -5.80 15.88
N ASP A 90 -10.03 -6.53 16.98
CA ASP A 90 -11.16 -7.15 17.70
C ASP A 90 -12.11 -6.09 18.29
N TYR A 91 -11.55 -4.96 18.71
CA TYR A 91 -12.36 -3.83 19.18
C TYR A 91 -13.12 -3.17 18.02
N VAL A 92 -12.45 -2.85 16.92
CA VAL A 92 -13.08 -2.18 15.76
C VAL A 92 -14.14 -3.05 15.10
N LYS A 93 -13.95 -4.38 15.04
CA LYS A 93 -14.93 -5.35 14.53
C LYS A 93 -16.27 -5.32 15.24
N GLN A 94 -16.34 -4.85 16.49
CA GLN A 94 -17.61 -4.71 17.23
C GLN A 94 -18.50 -3.58 16.69
N TYR A 95 -17.94 -2.64 15.94
CA TYR A 95 -18.61 -1.44 15.46
C TYR A 95 -18.64 -1.29 13.94
N LEU A 96 -17.68 -1.89 13.23
CA LEU A 96 -17.50 -1.76 11.78
C LEU A 96 -17.23 -3.12 11.14
N ASP A 97 -17.65 -3.32 9.88
CA ASP A 97 -17.33 -4.54 9.10
C ASP A 97 -15.85 -4.54 8.69
N LEU A 98 -14.98 -4.72 9.68
CA LEU A 98 -13.54 -4.80 9.48
C LEU A 98 -13.14 -6.20 9.02
N LYS A 99 -12.48 -6.29 7.88
CA LYS A 99 -11.71 -7.46 7.46
C LYS A 99 -10.26 -7.23 7.90
N TYR A 100 -9.75 -8.13 8.73
CA TYR A 100 -8.40 -8.05 9.29
C TYR A 100 -7.55 -9.22 8.83
N ASP A 101 -6.42 -8.92 8.24
CA ASP A 101 -5.37 -9.88 7.93
C ASP A 101 -4.33 -9.86 9.06
N GLU A 102 -4.23 -10.98 9.78
CA GLU A 102 -3.34 -11.12 10.93
C GLU A 102 -1.87 -11.13 10.51
N MET A 103 -1.55 -11.71 9.35
CA MET A 103 -0.18 -11.84 8.86
C MET A 103 0.44 -10.47 8.57
N SER A 104 -0.22 -9.64 7.78
CA SER A 104 0.24 -8.28 7.46
C SER A 104 -0.12 -7.25 8.53
N ARG A 105 -0.96 -7.62 9.49
CA ARG A 105 -1.53 -6.70 10.48
C ARG A 105 -2.28 -5.55 9.82
N THR A 106 -2.98 -5.84 8.74
CA THR A 106 -3.71 -4.87 7.94
C THR A 106 -5.21 -5.02 8.12
N GLY A 107 -5.88 -3.92 8.43
CA GLY A 107 -7.33 -3.84 8.50
C GLY A 107 -7.91 -3.15 7.27
N ARG A 108 -9.05 -3.66 6.77
CA ARG A 108 -9.80 -3.06 5.69
C ARG A 108 -11.27 -2.97 6.03
N ILE A 109 -11.86 -1.80 5.78
CA ILE A 109 -13.31 -1.59 5.86
C ILE A 109 -13.78 -1.19 4.45
N GLY A 110 -14.85 -1.79 3.96
CA GLY A 110 -15.32 -1.62 2.59
C GLY A 110 -14.82 -2.71 1.64
N LYS A 111 -15.13 -2.58 0.35
CA LYS A 111 -14.81 -3.58 -0.68
C LYS A 111 -13.50 -3.26 -1.39
N ILE A 112 -12.75 -4.30 -1.74
CA ILE A 112 -11.67 -4.16 -2.74
C ILE A 112 -12.33 -3.83 -4.08
N PRO A 113 -11.90 -2.77 -4.77
CA PRO A 113 -12.44 -2.42 -6.07
C PRO A 113 -12.10 -3.52 -7.10
N THR A 114 -12.91 -3.62 -8.15
CA THR A 114 -12.54 -4.44 -9.31
C THR A 114 -11.28 -3.83 -9.94
N PRO A 115 -10.26 -4.64 -10.25
CA PRO A 115 -9.04 -4.12 -10.88
C PRO A 115 -9.34 -3.35 -12.16
N ASP A 116 -8.83 -2.14 -12.26
CA ASP A 116 -8.90 -1.27 -13.43
C ASP A 116 -7.51 -0.76 -13.89
N GLY A 117 -6.45 -1.30 -13.29
CA GLY A 117 -5.05 -1.00 -13.62
C GLY A 117 -4.63 -1.53 -15.00
N ALA A 118 -3.52 -0.97 -15.52
CA ALA A 118 -3.01 -1.25 -16.85
C ALA A 118 -2.16 -2.54 -16.95
N GLY A 119 -2.36 -3.51 -16.07
CA GLY A 119 -1.62 -4.78 -16.04
C GLY A 119 -1.51 -5.33 -14.63
N LYS A 120 -0.67 -6.36 -14.47
CA LYS A 120 -0.52 -7.09 -13.21
C LYS A 120 0.67 -6.60 -12.41
N ILE A 121 0.51 -6.55 -11.10
CA ILE A 121 1.61 -6.34 -10.16
C ILE A 121 2.02 -7.71 -9.62
N VAL A 122 3.29 -8.05 -9.76
CA VAL A 122 3.85 -9.26 -9.14
C VAL A 122 4.50 -8.88 -7.81
N ILE A 123 4.16 -9.60 -6.74
CA ILE A 123 4.78 -9.45 -5.42
C ILE A 123 5.54 -10.73 -5.11
N ALA A 124 6.87 -10.64 -5.06
CA ALA A 124 7.77 -11.75 -4.87
C ALA A 124 8.52 -11.66 -3.53
N THR A 125 8.57 -12.76 -2.77
CA THR A 125 9.33 -12.81 -1.49
C THR A 125 10.52 -13.74 -1.55
N GLY A 126 11.60 -13.35 -0.85
CA GLY A 126 12.77 -14.20 -0.65
C GLY A 126 12.44 -15.45 0.17
N GLY A 127 11.72 -15.29 1.25
CA GLY A 127 11.31 -16.37 2.12
C GLY A 127 9.92 -16.17 2.70
N THR A 128 9.42 -17.21 3.40
CA THR A 128 8.12 -17.14 4.08
C THR A 128 8.08 -16.12 5.22
N SER A 129 9.22 -15.82 5.83
CA SER A 129 9.32 -14.77 6.86
C SER A 129 9.11 -13.35 6.33
N ASP A 130 9.22 -13.15 5.02
CA ASP A 130 8.98 -11.85 4.37
C ASP A 130 7.49 -11.64 4.02
N MET A 131 6.66 -12.68 4.12
CA MET A 131 5.24 -12.65 3.74
C MET A 131 4.43 -11.55 4.46
N PRO A 132 4.66 -11.23 5.74
CA PRO A 132 3.92 -10.14 6.39
C PRO A 132 4.06 -8.80 5.67
N VAL A 133 5.25 -8.46 5.18
CA VAL A 133 5.52 -7.24 4.42
C VAL A 133 4.92 -7.35 3.00
N ALA A 134 4.96 -8.55 2.42
CA ALA A 134 4.39 -8.82 1.10
C ALA A 134 2.86 -8.70 1.09
N GLU A 135 2.17 -9.24 2.10
CA GLU A 135 0.72 -9.09 2.20
C GLU A 135 0.30 -7.64 2.47
N GLU A 136 1.08 -6.86 3.25
CA GLU A 136 0.84 -5.42 3.37
C GLU A 136 0.92 -4.72 2.01
N ALA A 137 1.92 -5.05 1.18
CA ALA A 137 2.05 -4.51 -0.17
C ALA A 137 0.93 -4.98 -1.10
N ALA A 138 0.59 -6.28 -1.06
CA ALA A 138 -0.44 -6.88 -1.89
C ALA A 138 -1.82 -6.27 -1.61
N LEU A 139 -2.23 -6.24 -0.35
CA LEU A 139 -3.51 -5.66 0.07
C LEU A 139 -3.57 -4.16 -0.25
N THR A 140 -2.46 -3.45 -0.12
CA THR A 140 -2.39 -2.04 -0.50
C THR A 140 -2.62 -1.86 -2.00
N ALA A 141 -1.92 -2.61 -2.85
CA ALA A 141 -2.08 -2.55 -4.30
C ALA A 141 -3.49 -2.95 -4.75
N GLU A 142 -4.08 -3.98 -4.15
CA GLU A 142 -5.46 -4.44 -4.44
C GLU A 142 -6.51 -3.38 -4.07
N ILE A 143 -6.36 -2.73 -2.92
CA ILE A 143 -7.27 -1.66 -2.47
C ILE A 143 -7.22 -0.47 -3.43
N TYR A 144 -6.10 -0.26 -4.09
CA TYR A 144 -5.93 0.77 -5.12
C TYR A 144 -6.31 0.33 -6.54
N GLY A 145 -6.99 -0.84 -6.67
CA GLY A 145 -7.58 -1.27 -7.93
C GLY A 145 -6.61 -1.99 -8.86
N ASN A 146 -5.58 -2.62 -8.33
CA ASN A 146 -4.64 -3.39 -9.13
C ASN A 146 -4.87 -4.90 -9.01
N GLU A 147 -4.62 -5.62 -10.10
CA GLU A 147 -4.52 -7.08 -10.10
C GLU A 147 -3.15 -7.50 -9.56
N VAL A 148 -3.11 -8.36 -8.52
CA VAL A 148 -1.89 -8.77 -7.85
C VAL A 148 -1.66 -10.27 -8.00
N ILE A 149 -0.44 -10.65 -8.41
CA ILE A 149 0.07 -12.02 -8.38
C ILE A 149 1.07 -12.15 -7.23
N ARG A 150 0.90 -13.16 -6.39
CA ARG A 150 1.75 -13.45 -5.24
C ARG A 150 2.69 -14.60 -5.55
N LEU A 151 4.01 -14.37 -5.52
CA LEU A 151 5.08 -15.37 -5.69
C LEU A 151 5.87 -15.45 -4.39
N TYR A 152 5.47 -16.35 -3.50
CA TYR A 152 6.09 -16.46 -2.19
C TYR A 152 7.15 -17.56 -2.15
N ASP A 153 8.20 -17.33 -1.32
CA ASP A 153 9.31 -18.26 -1.09
C ASP A 153 10.11 -18.59 -2.36
N VAL A 154 10.36 -17.57 -3.19
CA VAL A 154 11.17 -17.68 -4.43
C VAL A 154 12.58 -17.14 -4.26
N GLY A 155 13.15 -17.28 -3.06
CA GLY A 155 14.49 -16.77 -2.72
C GLY A 155 15.63 -17.38 -3.53
N VAL A 156 16.72 -16.61 -3.67
CA VAL A 156 17.89 -16.94 -4.49
C VAL A 156 18.66 -18.17 -4.02
N ALA A 157 18.48 -18.61 -2.77
CA ALA A 157 19.04 -19.86 -2.27
C ALA A 157 18.48 -21.11 -2.98
N GLY A 158 17.37 -20.97 -3.69
CA GLY A 158 16.77 -22.00 -4.53
C GLY A 158 16.25 -21.40 -5.83
N MET A 159 17.14 -20.97 -6.69
CA MET A 159 16.85 -20.27 -7.96
C MET A 159 15.80 -20.97 -8.83
N HIS A 160 15.73 -22.30 -8.79
CA HIS A 160 14.74 -23.06 -9.56
C HIS A 160 13.30 -22.66 -9.20
N ARG A 161 13.02 -22.31 -7.94
CA ARG A 161 11.70 -21.82 -7.51
C ARG A 161 11.31 -20.51 -8.19
N LEU A 162 12.27 -19.59 -8.34
CA LEU A 162 12.05 -18.33 -9.07
C LEU A 162 11.89 -18.58 -10.57
N MET A 163 12.69 -19.51 -11.13
CA MET A 163 12.68 -19.82 -12.56
C MET A 163 11.38 -20.50 -13.01
N ASP A 164 10.67 -21.21 -12.10
CA ASP A 164 9.34 -21.75 -12.39
C ASP A 164 8.28 -20.67 -12.65
N HIS A 165 8.57 -19.40 -12.31
CA HIS A 165 7.68 -18.24 -12.42
C HIS A 165 8.18 -17.17 -13.42
N VAL A 166 9.00 -17.56 -14.38
CA VAL A 166 9.58 -16.61 -15.38
C VAL A 166 8.49 -15.91 -16.18
N GLU A 167 7.42 -16.63 -16.56
CA GLU A 167 6.34 -16.06 -17.35
C GLU A 167 5.60 -14.94 -16.59
N GLU A 168 5.29 -15.15 -15.32
CA GLU A 168 4.64 -14.15 -14.46
C GLU A 168 5.54 -12.92 -14.28
N ILE A 169 6.84 -13.13 -14.08
CA ILE A 169 7.84 -12.06 -13.92
C ILE A 169 7.94 -11.25 -15.21
N MET A 170 8.07 -11.88 -16.36
CA MET A 170 8.23 -11.19 -17.66
C MET A 170 6.95 -10.53 -18.15
N SER A 171 5.78 -10.97 -17.68
CA SER A 171 4.48 -10.37 -18.04
C SER A 171 4.02 -9.29 -17.06
N ALA A 172 4.76 -9.04 -15.99
CA ALA A 172 4.41 -8.07 -14.98
C ALA A 172 4.50 -6.62 -15.49
N ARG A 173 3.61 -5.76 -15.04
CA ARG A 173 3.71 -4.31 -15.28
C ARG A 173 4.62 -3.62 -14.28
N VAL A 174 4.63 -4.11 -13.05
CA VAL A 174 5.52 -3.71 -11.95
C VAL A 174 5.79 -4.93 -11.09
N ILE A 175 6.97 -5.04 -10.55
CA ILE A 175 7.32 -6.09 -9.60
C ILE A 175 7.71 -5.46 -8.27
N VAL A 176 7.16 -5.98 -7.18
CA VAL A 176 7.59 -5.67 -5.81
C VAL A 176 8.42 -6.86 -5.32
N ALA A 177 9.74 -6.66 -5.18
CA ALA A 177 10.67 -7.68 -4.73
C ALA A 177 11.03 -7.46 -3.26
N ILE A 178 10.65 -8.38 -2.40
CA ILE A 178 10.70 -8.26 -0.94
C ILE A 178 11.64 -9.31 -0.37
N ALA A 179 12.70 -8.89 0.29
CA ALA A 179 13.69 -9.80 0.84
C ALA A 179 14.46 -9.21 2.03
N GLY A 180 14.69 -10.06 3.03
CA GLY A 180 15.64 -9.83 4.11
C GLY A 180 17.06 -10.30 3.77
N MET A 181 17.81 -10.70 4.78
CA MET A 181 19.19 -11.14 4.67
C MET A 181 20.08 -10.15 3.90
N GLU A 182 20.57 -10.54 2.70
CA GLU A 182 21.37 -9.72 1.81
C GLU A 182 20.58 -9.03 0.70
N GLY A 183 19.27 -9.29 0.60
CA GLY A 183 18.39 -8.63 -0.36
C GLY A 183 18.62 -8.95 -1.84
N ALA A 184 19.31 -10.04 -2.17
CA ALA A 184 19.76 -10.36 -3.52
C ALA A 184 18.62 -10.62 -4.52
N LEU A 185 17.44 -11.04 -4.05
CA LEU A 185 16.29 -11.32 -4.90
C LEU A 185 15.93 -10.13 -5.80
N ALA A 186 15.99 -8.91 -5.27
CA ALA A 186 15.67 -7.70 -6.04
C ALA A 186 16.59 -7.51 -7.25
N SER A 187 17.90 -7.76 -7.07
CA SER A 187 18.88 -7.66 -8.16
C SER A 187 18.67 -8.75 -9.22
N VAL A 188 18.34 -9.96 -8.81
CA VAL A 188 18.07 -11.07 -9.74
C VAL A 188 16.83 -10.80 -10.55
N ILE A 189 15.73 -10.43 -9.91
CA ILE A 189 14.49 -10.07 -10.61
C ILE A 189 14.70 -8.86 -11.52
N GLY A 190 15.41 -7.83 -11.04
CA GLY A 190 15.73 -6.64 -11.84
C GLY A 190 16.60 -6.91 -13.07
N GLY A 191 17.38 -8.00 -13.06
CA GLY A 191 18.12 -8.49 -14.24
C GLY A 191 17.29 -9.29 -15.23
N MET A 192 16.10 -9.71 -14.85
CA MET A 192 15.17 -10.52 -15.68
C MET A 192 14.01 -9.70 -16.23
N ALA A 193 13.50 -8.73 -15.45
CA ALA A 193 12.32 -7.96 -15.76
C ALA A 193 12.62 -6.77 -16.69
N ASP A 194 11.70 -6.48 -17.58
CA ASP A 194 11.69 -5.28 -18.44
C ASP A 194 10.77 -4.16 -17.91
N CYS A 195 10.29 -4.32 -16.69
CA CYS A 195 9.40 -3.38 -16.01
C CYS A 195 10.07 -2.81 -14.74
N PRO A 196 9.53 -1.73 -14.13
CA PRO A 196 10.01 -1.21 -12.86
C PRO A 196 9.97 -2.26 -11.74
N VAL A 197 11.04 -2.33 -10.94
CA VAL A 197 11.13 -3.18 -9.75
C VAL A 197 11.21 -2.31 -8.51
N ILE A 198 10.25 -2.47 -7.61
CA ILE A 198 10.24 -1.84 -6.31
C ILE A 198 10.81 -2.83 -5.30
N ALA A 199 12.01 -2.54 -4.79
CA ALA A 199 12.70 -3.38 -3.85
C ALA A 199 12.35 -2.98 -2.41
N VAL A 200 11.93 -3.97 -1.61
CA VAL A 200 11.58 -3.80 -0.21
C VAL A 200 12.54 -4.61 0.64
N PRO A 201 13.51 -3.98 1.30
CA PRO A 201 14.31 -4.66 2.30
C PRO A 201 13.44 -5.00 3.50
N THR A 202 13.63 -6.18 4.09
CA THR A 202 12.95 -6.53 5.33
C THR A 202 13.94 -6.65 6.50
N SER A 203 13.43 -6.49 7.72
CA SER A 203 14.20 -6.69 8.94
C SER A 203 14.51 -8.17 9.22
N VAL A 204 14.02 -9.07 8.39
CA VAL A 204 14.26 -10.52 8.49
C VAL A 204 15.73 -10.83 8.28
N GLY A 205 16.34 -11.46 9.28
CA GLY A 205 17.75 -11.82 9.26
C GLY A 205 18.35 -11.92 10.66
N TYR A 206 19.65 -12.13 10.71
CA TYR A 206 20.42 -12.24 11.96
C TYR A 206 21.83 -11.70 11.78
N GLY A 207 22.59 -11.57 12.89
CA GLY A 207 23.99 -11.14 12.86
C GLY A 207 24.19 -9.80 12.16
N ALA A 208 24.98 -9.79 11.09
CA ALA A 208 25.34 -8.59 10.32
C ALA A 208 24.18 -8.02 9.46
N ASN A 209 22.98 -8.54 9.57
CA ASN A 209 21.79 -7.97 8.93
C ASN A 209 21.39 -6.61 9.53
N PHE A 210 21.71 -6.35 10.81
CA PHE A 210 21.39 -5.09 11.50
C PHE A 210 19.94 -4.63 11.29
N GLY A 211 18.96 -5.55 11.44
CA GLY A 211 17.54 -5.22 11.31
C GLY A 211 17.13 -4.78 9.89
N GLY A 212 17.76 -5.33 8.86
CA GLY A 212 17.45 -5.06 7.45
C GLY A 212 18.37 -4.05 6.77
N LEU A 213 19.36 -3.49 7.51
CA LEU A 213 20.30 -2.53 6.91
C LEU A 213 21.15 -3.17 5.80
N SER A 214 21.54 -4.44 5.97
CA SER A 214 22.30 -5.18 4.96
C SER A 214 21.49 -5.28 3.66
N ALA A 215 20.23 -5.69 3.74
CA ALA A 215 19.34 -5.76 2.58
C ALA A 215 19.13 -4.38 1.93
N LEU A 216 18.88 -3.34 2.73
CA LEU A 216 18.70 -1.97 2.25
C LEU A 216 19.93 -1.49 1.46
N LEU A 217 21.14 -1.63 2.01
CA LEU A 217 22.36 -1.18 1.36
C LEU A 217 22.66 -2.01 0.10
N SER A 218 22.41 -3.31 0.11
CA SER A 218 22.55 -4.17 -1.06
C SER A 218 21.60 -3.74 -2.18
N MET A 219 20.33 -3.53 -1.89
CA MET A 219 19.35 -3.09 -2.88
C MET A 219 19.66 -1.70 -3.46
N LEU A 220 20.11 -0.74 -2.61
CA LEU A 220 20.53 0.60 -3.06
C LEU A 220 21.78 0.57 -3.96
N ASN A 221 22.64 -0.43 -3.81
CA ASN A 221 23.85 -0.61 -4.60
C ASN A 221 23.68 -1.64 -5.75
N SER A 222 22.43 -2.05 -6.05
CA SER A 222 22.17 -2.96 -7.14
C SER A 222 22.63 -2.39 -8.49
N CYS A 223 23.29 -3.20 -9.30
CA CYS A 223 23.67 -2.83 -10.67
C CYS A 223 22.53 -3.06 -11.68
N ALA A 224 21.44 -3.71 -11.29
CA ALA A 224 20.28 -3.89 -12.15
C ALA A 224 19.54 -2.55 -12.32
N SER A 225 19.35 -2.13 -13.57
CA SER A 225 18.63 -0.90 -13.88
C SER A 225 17.13 -1.03 -13.60
N GLY A 226 16.48 0.08 -13.23
CA GLY A 226 15.01 0.10 -13.01
C GLY A 226 14.58 -0.31 -11.60
N ILE A 227 15.51 -0.50 -10.66
CA ILE A 227 15.20 -0.77 -9.25
C ILE A 227 15.02 0.55 -8.49
N SER A 228 13.90 0.65 -7.79
CA SER A 228 13.60 1.70 -6.80
C SER A 228 13.47 1.07 -5.43
N VAL A 229 14.13 1.64 -4.41
CA VAL A 229 14.17 1.03 -3.07
C VAL A 229 13.31 1.83 -2.11
N VAL A 230 12.43 1.17 -1.38
CA VAL A 230 11.67 1.76 -0.27
C VAL A 230 12.35 1.48 1.08
N ASN A 231 11.82 2.03 2.15
CA ASN A 231 12.39 1.81 3.48
C ASN A 231 12.18 0.36 3.96
N ILE A 232 12.92 -0.04 5.00
CA ILE A 232 12.83 -1.37 5.62
C ILE A 232 11.39 -1.62 6.10
N ASP A 233 10.87 -2.83 5.84
CA ASP A 233 9.53 -3.28 6.20
C ASP A 233 8.39 -2.38 5.70
N ASN A 234 8.61 -1.63 4.61
CA ASN A 234 7.61 -0.69 4.09
C ASN A 234 6.80 -1.32 2.94
N GLY A 235 6.01 -2.37 3.27
CA GLY A 235 5.11 -3.00 2.31
C GLY A 235 4.05 -2.03 1.79
N PHE A 236 3.46 -1.22 2.68
CA PHE A 236 2.51 -0.18 2.28
C PHE A 236 3.09 0.77 1.24
N GLY A 237 4.30 1.31 1.48
CA GLY A 237 4.92 2.24 0.53
C GLY A 237 5.18 1.61 -0.84
N ALA A 238 5.56 0.33 -0.88
CA ALA A 238 5.77 -0.39 -2.13
C ALA A 238 4.46 -0.67 -2.89
N GLY A 239 3.40 -1.04 -2.17
CA GLY A 239 2.08 -1.24 -2.78
C GLY A 239 1.40 0.07 -3.21
N TYR A 240 1.84 1.21 -2.67
CA TYR A 240 1.37 2.54 -3.04
C TYR A 240 2.03 3.04 -4.33
N LEU A 241 3.34 2.82 -4.53
CA LEU A 241 4.14 3.23 -5.71
C LEU A 241 3.79 2.42 -6.95
#